data_de01b2bcf8e1e8783c4c400c44cb1808
#
_entry.id   de01b2bcf8e1e8783c4c400c44cb1808
#
_cell.length_a   1.000
_cell.length_b   1.000
_cell.length_c   1.000
_cell.angle_alpha   90.00
_cell.angle_beta   90.00
_cell.angle_gamma   90.00
#
_symmetry.space_group_name_H-M   'P 1'
#
loop_
_entity.id
_entity.type
_entity.pdbx_description
1 polymer ?
#
loop_
_entity_poly.entity_id
_entity_poly.type
_entity_poly.pdbx_seq_one_letter_code
_entity_poly.pdbx_strand_id
1 'polypeptide(L)'
;MVEIYQHQALWDNRQYPKIHQAFSQIWQTEKLWVSFDRASMNPPSLDPEAKELELHWDANLDNRPIEAGILCWWGTSIGVQGVLYLTDTAENQGAFACVPGFHHKIEGWLDKLPEDSTPQQQDLHALGSEKIPANAGDLIIWRTSLPHGASLNTSDKPRVVQYITMNPANDQNEDARKNRVNWWRERLAWGSAEGEEHHHGQVAELDPLGRKLLGLDKWSKD
;
A
#
# COMPACT_ATOMS: atom_id res chain seq x y z
N MET A 1 -5.43 1.15 -12.56
CA MET A 1 -4.05 1.24 -12.03
C MET A 1 -3.15 1.77 -13.12
N VAL A 2 -2.06 2.46 -12.79
CA VAL A 2 -1.11 2.99 -13.77
C VAL A 2 0.19 2.21 -13.62
N GLU A 3 0.65 1.57 -14.70
CA GLU A 3 1.82 0.69 -14.69
C GLU A 3 3.13 1.51 -14.68
N ILE A 4 3.31 2.31 -13.64
CA ILE A 4 4.51 3.13 -13.39
C ILE A 4 5.03 2.79 -12.00
N TYR A 5 6.24 2.23 -11.91
CA TYR A 5 6.83 1.73 -10.67
C TYR A 5 8.13 2.44 -10.29
N GLN A 6 9.04 2.64 -11.25
CA GLN A 6 10.41 3.11 -11.00
C GLN A 6 10.69 4.52 -11.52
N HIS A 7 9.62 5.26 -11.89
CA HIS A 7 9.77 6.63 -12.37
C HIS A 7 10.32 7.57 -11.27
N GLN A 8 11.12 8.56 -11.66
CA GLN A 8 11.73 9.54 -10.74
C GLN A 8 10.72 10.16 -9.79
N ALA A 9 9.58 10.65 -10.30
CA ALA A 9 8.56 11.28 -9.46
C ALA A 9 8.02 10.36 -8.34
N LEU A 10 7.96 9.04 -8.57
CA LEU A 10 7.56 8.09 -7.53
C LEU A 10 8.68 7.89 -6.50
N TRP A 11 9.93 7.94 -6.93
CA TRP A 11 11.08 7.88 -6.03
C TRP A 11 11.25 9.16 -5.23
N ASP A 12 10.97 10.33 -5.81
CA ASP A 12 10.98 11.61 -5.08
C ASP A 12 10.00 11.58 -3.90
N ASN A 13 8.82 11.00 -4.08
CA ASN A 13 7.88 10.79 -2.99
C ASN A 13 8.37 9.74 -1.98
N ARG A 14 8.90 8.60 -2.44
CA ARG A 14 9.40 7.52 -1.54
C ARG A 14 10.53 7.98 -0.65
N GLN A 15 11.43 8.81 -1.14
CA GLN A 15 12.57 9.34 -0.39
C GLN A 15 12.27 10.67 0.32
N TYR A 16 11.00 11.14 0.29
CA TYR A 16 10.64 12.37 0.97
C TYR A 16 10.68 12.19 2.49
N PRO A 17 11.48 13.00 3.24
CA PRO A 17 11.77 12.75 4.65
C PRO A 17 10.53 12.65 5.55
N LYS A 18 9.47 13.42 5.27
CA LYS A 18 8.23 13.37 6.08
C LYS A 18 7.47 12.05 5.91
N ILE A 19 7.49 11.45 4.73
CA ILE A 19 6.88 10.13 4.48
C ILE A 19 7.66 9.07 5.27
N HIS A 20 8.98 9.07 5.17
CA HIS A 20 9.83 8.18 5.97
C HIS A 20 9.59 8.37 7.47
N GLN A 21 9.52 9.62 7.95
CA GLN A 21 9.26 9.92 9.35
C GLN A 21 7.93 9.34 9.85
N ALA A 22 6.85 9.43 9.05
CA ALA A 22 5.56 8.86 9.41
C ALA A 22 5.64 7.34 9.66
N PHE A 23 6.27 6.61 8.74
CA PHE A 23 6.47 5.16 8.91
C PHE A 23 7.47 4.83 10.04
N SER A 24 8.52 5.65 10.21
CA SER A 24 9.49 5.48 11.30
C SER A 24 8.84 5.59 12.68
N GLN A 25 7.87 6.49 12.84
CA GLN A 25 7.10 6.63 14.08
C GLN A 25 6.22 5.39 14.34
N ILE A 26 5.61 4.82 13.31
CA ILE A 26 4.80 3.61 13.42
C ILE A 26 5.65 2.41 13.83
N TRP A 27 6.77 2.21 13.17
CA TRP A 27 7.68 1.09 13.40
C TRP A 27 8.67 1.30 14.54
N GLN A 28 8.75 2.53 15.09
CA GLN A 28 9.73 2.95 16.10
C GLN A 28 11.18 2.64 15.69
N THR A 29 11.47 2.77 14.41
CA THR A 29 12.80 2.63 13.81
C THR A 29 12.91 3.44 12.53
N GLU A 30 14.08 4.01 12.29
CA GLU A 30 14.41 4.69 11.03
C GLU A 30 14.87 3.68 9.96
N LYS A 31 15.24 2.46 10.36
CA LYS A 31 15.79 1.42 9.47
C LYS A 31 14.64 0.76 8.70
N LEU A 32 14.24 1.38 7.59
CA LEU A 32 13.10 0.92 6.77
C LEU A 32 13.52 0.65 5.32
N TRP A 33 12.79 -0.27 4.68
CA TRP A 33 12.77 -0.44 3.23
C TRP A 33 11.40 -0.02 2.69
N VAL A 34 11.41 0.67 1.54
CA VAL A 34 10.17 1.14 0.88
C VAL A 34 9.69 0.14 -0.17
N SER A 35 8.37 0.02 -0.34
CA SER A 35 7.76 -0.78 -1.42
C SER A 35 8.01 -0.17 -2.80
N PHE A 36 7.98 -1.03 -3.84
CA PHE A 36 8.01 -0.60 -5.25
C PHE A 36 6.61 -0.65 -5.85
N ASP A 37 5.67 -0.07 -5.14
CA ASP A 37 4.30 -0.02 -5.59
C ASP A 37 4.09 1.12 -6.59
N ARG A 38 2.94 1.16 -7.22
CA ARG A 38 2.61 1.97 -8.38
C ARG A 38 1.80 3.20 -8.04
N ALA A 39 1.60 4.04 -9.06
CA ALA A 39 0.56 5.04 -9.05
C ALA A 39 -0.79 4.39 -9.39
N SER A 40 -1.88 5.03 -8.97
CA SER A 40 -3.23 4.62 -9.33
C SER A 40 -4.05 5.85 -9.71
N MET A 41 -4.81 5.71 -10.77
CA MET A 41 -5.81 6.67 -11.18
C MET A 41 -7.18 6.00 -11.14
N ASN A 42 -8.13 6.63 -10.44
CA ASN A 42 -9.52 6.23 -10.42
C ASN A 42 -10.32 7.30 -11.21
N PRO A 43 -10.63 7.04 -12.49
CA PRO A 43 -11.35 7.99 -13.32
C PRO A 43 -12.82 8.10 -12.89
N PRO A 44 -13.53 9.16 -13.31
CA PRO A 44 -14.97 9.23 -13.17
C PRO A 44 -15.67 8.02 -13.79
N SER A 45 -16.68 7.49 -13.10
CA SER A 45 -17.53 6.45 -13.69
C SER A 45 -18.38 7.05 -14.81
N LEU A 46 -18.40 6.38 -15.95
CA LEU A 46 -19.28 6.71 -17.08
C LEU A 46 -20.60 5.95 -17.04
N ASP A 47 -20.72 4.98 -16.12
CA ASP A 47 -21.92 4.17 -15.95
C ASP A 47 -22.76 4.74 -14.80
N PRO A 48 -23.98 5.27 -15.09
CA PRO A 48 -24.87 5.78 -14.06
C PRO A 48 -25.42 4.71 -13.11
N GLU A 49 -25.36 3.44 -13.50
CA GLU A 49 -25.79 2.28 -12.69
C GLU A 49 -24.61 1.59 -11.99
N ALA A 50 -23.41 2.17 -12.06
CA ALA A 50 -22.22 1.61 -11.41
C ALA A 50 -22.42 1.46 -9.91
N LYS A 51 -22.09 0.29 -9.41
CA LYS A 51 -22.16 -0.02 -7.98
C LYS A 51 -20.89 0.43 -7.27
N GLU A 52 -20.99 0.61 -5.96
CA GLU A 52 -19.82 0.85 -5.11
C GLU A 52 -18.77 -0.26 -5.29
N LEU A 53 -17.50 0.11 -5.24
CA LEU A 53 -16.40 -0.83 -5.35
C LEU A 53 -16.29 -1.65 -4.07
N GLU A 54 -15.95 -2.93 -4.21
CA GLU A 54 -15.81 -3.81 -3.05
C GLU A 54 -14.60 -3.45 -2.20
N LEU A 55 -14.77 -3.55 -0.89
CA LEU A 55 -13.67 -3.51 0.06
C LEU A 55 -12.99 -4.88 0.12
N HIS A 56 -11.71 -4.87 0.47
CA HIS A 56 -10.89 -6.08 0.56
C HIS A 56 -9.84 -5.97 1.66
N TRP A 57 -9.13 -7.05 1.88
CA TRP A 57 -7.87 -7.10 2.61
C TRP A 57 -6.74 -7.58 1.70
N ASP A 58 -5.58 -6.97 1.83
CA ASP A 58 -4.33 -7.47 1.23
C ASP A 58 -3.61 -8.45 2.17
N ALA A 59 -4.35 -9.11 3.02
CA ALA A 59 -3.87 -10.12 3.95
C ALA A 59 -4.58 -11.46 3.70
N ASN A 60 -3.85 -12.56 3.85
CA ASN A 60 -4.47 -13.89 3.82
C ASN A 60 -5.13 -14.17 5.17
N LEU A 61 -6.46 -14.16 5.19
CA LEU A 61 -7.28 -14.44 6.37
C LEU A 61 -7.71 -15.91 6.49
N ASP A 62 -7.40 -16.74 5.48
CA ASP A 62 -7.85 -18.13 5.43
C ASP A 62 -7.00 -19.06 6.30
N ASN A 63 -5.77 -18.70 6.59
CA ASN A 63 -4.86 -19.48 7.44
C ASN A 63 -4.91 -18.96 8.89
N ARG A 64 -5.88 -19.42 9.66
CA ARG A 64 -5.87 -19.23 11.12
C ARG A 64 -4.77 -20.10 11.77
N PRO A 65 -3.93 -19.60 12.69
CA PRO A 65 -4.32 -18.81 13.86
C PRO A 65 -3.81 -17.36 13.80
N ILE A 66 -4.65 -16.46 14.20
CA ILE A 66 -4.39 -15.01 14.31
C ILE A 66 -3.44 -14.69 15.48
N GLU A 67 -3.06 -15.67 16.27
CA GLU A 67 -2.15 -15.55 17.43
C GLU A 67 -0.79 -14.89 17.11
N ALA A 68 -0.41 -14.82 15.83
CA ALA A 68 0.82 -14.19 15.38
C ALA A 68 0.59 -12.89 14.58
N GLY A 69 -0.61 -12.34 14.60
CA GLY A 69 -1.00 -11.26 13.72
C GLY A 69 -1.28 -11.75 12.28
N ILE A 70 -2.08 -10.99 11.56
CA ILE A 70 -2.42 -11.30 10.17
C ILE A 70 -1.16 -11.19 9.34
N LEU A 71 -0.71 -12.31 8.77
CA LEU A 71 0.39 -12.32 7.83
C LEU A 71 0.00 -11.49 6.60
N CYS A 72 0.63 -10.36 6.41
CA CYS A 72 0.57 -9.71 5.11
C CYS A 72 1.38 -10.52 4.10
N TRP A 73 1.19 -10.26 2.83
CA TRP A 73 1.91 -10.89 1.70
C TRP A 73 3.45 -10.94 1.87
N TRP A 74 3.99 -10.17 2.80
CA TRP A 74 5.41 -10.00 3.09
C TRP A 74 5.90 -10.82 4.30
N GLY A 75 5.05 -11.67 4.89
CA GLY A 75 5.46 -12.55 5.98
C GLY A 75 5.67 -11.86 7.33
N THR A 76 5.15 -10.63 7.50
CA THR A 76 5.18 -9.93 8.79
C THR A 76 3.82 -10.00 9.48
N SER A 77 3.82 -10.22 10.78
CA SER A 77 2.61 -10.37 11.60
C SER A 77 1.82 -9.06 11.78
N ILE A 78 2.42 -7.91 11.53
CA ILE A 78 1.78 -6.60 11.58
C ILE A 78 2.22 -5.86 10.34
N GLY A 79 1.32 -5.74 9.37
CA GLY A 79 1.54 -4.93 8.17
C GLY A 79 0.86 -3.58 8.29
N VAL A 80 1.48 -2.58 7.68
CA VAL A 80 0.84 -1.31 7.37
C VAL A 80 0.96 -1.07 5.88
N GLN A 81 -0.03 -0.36 5.34
CA GLN A 81 -0.02 0.10 3.96
C GLN A 81 -0.27 1.58 3.95
N GLY A 82 0.13 2.25 2.89
CA GLY A 82 -0.06 3.69 2.77
C GLY A 82 -0.43 4.12 1.36
N VAL A 83 -1.17 5.21 1.27
CA VAL A 83 -1.52 5.88 0.02
C VAL A 83 -1.26 7.37 0.16
N LEU A 84 -0.44 7.91 -0.74
CA LEU A 84 -0.17 9.33 -0.87
C LEU A 84 -1.10 9.92 -1.94
N TYR A 85 -1.89 10.91 -1.57
CA TYR A 85 -2.75 11.63 -2.50
C TYR A 85 -1.92 12.61 -3.34
N LEU A 86 -2.05 12.52 -4.67
CA LEU A 86 -1.37 13.40 -5.62
C LEU A 86 -2.30 14.52 -6.13
N THR A 87 -3.59 14.40 -5.88
CA THR A 87 -4.62 15.39 -6.18
C THR A 87 -5.57 15.52 -5.00
N ASP A 88 -6.14 16.71 -4.81
CA ASP A 88 -7.27 16.89 -3.90
C ASP A 88 -8.39 15.94 -4.33
N THR A 89 -8.98 15.26 -3.37
CA THR A 89 -9.96 14.21 -3.61
C THR A 89 -11.14 14.40 -2.66
N ALA A 90 -12.28 14.72 -3.22
CA ALA A 90 -13.54 14.80 -2.48
C ALA A 90 -14.09 13.39 -2.17
N GLU A 91 -15.04 13.30 -1.24
CA GLU A 91 -15.66 12.05 -0.83
C GLU A 91 -16.24 11.25 -2.01
N ASN A 92 -16.88 11.93 -2.96
CA ASN A 92 -17.47 11.31 -4.16
C ASN A 92 -16.49 11.12 -5.33
N GLN A 93 -15.20 11.43 -5.14
CA GLN A 93 -14.17 11.40 -6.19
C GLN A 93 -13.33 10.11 -6.11
N GLY A 94 -13.94 8.98 -5.76
CA GLY A 94 -13.23 7.71 -5.63
C GLY A 94 -12.26 7.69 -4.44
N ALA A 95 -12.61 8.36 -3.34
CA ALA A 95 -11.79 8.46 -2.14
C ALA A 95 -11.43 7.09 -1.56
N PHE A 96 -10.38 7.04 -0.74
CA PHE A 96 -10.09 5.86 0.08
C PHE A 96 -11.32 5.53 0.93
N ALA A 97 -11.71 4.27 0.93
CA ALA A 97 -12.81 3.78 1.75
C ALA A 97 -12.31 2.69 2.69
N CYS A 98 -12.81 2.67 3.90
CA CYS A 98 -12.46 1.65 4.88
C CYS A 98 -13.57 1.47 5.92
N VAL A 99 -13.45 0.43 6.76
CA VAL A 99 -14.31 0.26 7.95
C VAL A 99 -13.52 0.73 9.18
N PRO A 100 -13.72 1.97 9.66
CA PRO A 100 -12.92 2.54 10.74
C PRO A 100 -12.94 1.69 12.01
N GLY A 101 -11.77 1.46 12.60
CA GLY A 101 -11.63 0.70 13.84
C GLY A 101 -11.84 -0.82 13.73
N PHE A 102 -12.15 -1.35 12.55
CA PHE A 102 -12.41 -2.78 12.37
C PHE A 102 -11.20 -3.66 12.72
N HIS A 103 -9.99 -3.18 12.49
CA HIS A 103 -8.76 -3.89 12.86
C HIS A 103 -8.64 -4.23 14.35
N HIS A 104 -9.44 -3.60 15.22
CA HIS A 104 -9.56 -3.96 16.64
C HIS A 104 -10.63 -5.01 16.92
N LYS A 105 -11.47 -5.31 15.94
CA LYS A 105 -12.64 -6.21 16.09
C LYS A 105 -12.51 -7.48 15.24
N ILE A 106 -11.53 -7.53 14.36
CA ILE A 106 -11.41 -8.57 13.32
C ILE A 106 -11.38 -9.98 13.90
N GLU A 107 -10.64 -10.23 14.99
CA GLU A 107 -10.55 -11.55 15.61
C GLU A 107 -11.94 -12.05 16.05
N GLY A 108 -12.61 -11.28 16.90
CA GLY A 108 -13.95 -11.65 17.39
C GLY A 108 -15.04 -11.63 16.31
N TRP A 109 -14.79 -11.01 15.16
CA TRP A 109 -15.68 -11.07 14.01
C TRP A 109 -15.42 -12.37 13.21
N LEU A 110 -14.18 -12.73 12.98
CA LEU A 110 -13.80 -13.98 12.31
C LEU A 110 -14.32 -15.21 13.06
N ASP A 111 -14.28 -15.20 14.40
CA ASP A 111 -14.79 -16.29 15.24
C ASP A 111 -16.30 -16.54 15.11
N LYS A 112 -17.03 -15.53 14.62
CA LYS A 112 -18.50 -15.59 14.45
C LYS A 112 -18.91 -15.91 13.02
N LEU A 113 -17.96 -16.01 12.10
CA LEU A 113 -18.29 -16.36 10.72
C LEU A 113 -18.79 -17.82 10.64
N PRO A 114 -19.79 -18.09 9.80
CA PRO A 114 -20.21 -19.46 9.52
C PRO A 114 -19.03 -20.31 9.00
N GLU A 115 -19.00 -21.59 9.37
CA GLU A 115 -17.92 -22.52 8.98
C GLU A 115 -17.72 -22.63 7.46
N ASP A 116 -18.81 -22.48 6.70
CA ASP A 116 -18.83 -22.58 5.24
C ASP A 116 -18.62 -21.25 4.51
N SER A 117 -18.24 -20.18 5.25
CA SER A 117 -18.03 -18.85 4.66
C SER A 117 -16.59 -18.38 4.77
N THR A 118 -16.16 -17.56 3.82
CA THR A 118 -14.85 -16.88 3.90
C THR A 118 -15.01 -15.40 4.23
N PRO A 119 -14.02 -14.78 4.88
CA PRO A 119 -14.05 -13.35 5.17
C PRO A 119 -14.28 -12.48 3.94
N GLN A 120 -13.66 -12.85 2.80
CA GLN A 120 -13.73 -12.12 1.54
C GLN A 120 -15.11 -12.17 0.87
N GLN A 121 -15.98 -13.12 1.25
CA GLN A 121 -17.34 -13.24 0.71
C GLN A 121 -18.37 -12.41 1.50
N GLN A 122 -17.95 -11.77 2.58
CA GLN A 122 -18.85 -10.97 3.40
C GLN A 122 -19.06 -9.59 2.79
N ASP A 123 -20.26 -9.02 3.00
CA ASP A 123 -20.52 -7.62 2.69
C ASP A 123 -19.79 -6.71 3.69
N LEU A 124 -18.61 -6.26 3.31
CA LEU A 124 -17.77 -5.42 4.16
C LEU A 124 -18.32 -3.99 4.30
N HIS A 125 -19.12 -3.52 3.35
CA HIS A 125 -19.78 -2.22 3.47
C HIS A 125 -20.82 -2.21 4.59
N ALA A 126 -21.52 -3.32 4.79
CA ALA A 126 -22.48 -3.48 5.89
C ALA A 126 -21.86 -3.36 7.29
N LEU A 127 -20.53 -3.46 7.39
CA LEU A 127 -19.78 -3.25 8.64
C LEU A 127 -19.62 -1.77 9.03
N GLY A 128 -20.12 -0.84 8.22
CA GLY A 128 -20.02 0.60 8.46
C GLY A 128 -18.83 1.24 7.78
N SER A 129 -18.73 1.07 6.45
CA SER A 129 -17.66 1.71 5.66
C SER A 129 -17.83 3.23 5.57
N GLU A 130 -16.71 3.93 5.56
CA GLU A 130 -16.64 5.38 5.40
C GLU A 130 -15.68 5.72 4.26
N LYS A 131 -15.97 6.83 3.56
CA LYS A 131 -15.11 7.41 2.51
C LYS A 131 -14.29 8.54 3.12
N ILE A 132 -12.99 8.52 2.87
CA ILE A 132 -12.04 9.46 3.48
C ILE A 132 -11.54 10.44 2.43
N PRO A 133 -12.08 11.65 2.36
CA PRO A 133 -11.55 12.69 1.48
C PRO A 133 -10.15 13.12 1.96
N ALA A 134 -9.32 13.60 1.03
CA ALA A 134 -7.97 14.03 1.35
C ALA A 134 -7.47 15.10 0.37
N ASN A 135 -6.50 15.90 0.79
CA ASN A 135 -5.84 16.87 -0.06
C ASN A 135 -4.58 16.29 -0.71
N ALA A 136 -4.15 16.89 -1.79
CA ALA A 136 -2.85 16.55 -2.37
C ALA A 136 -1.74 16.72 -1.32
N GLY A 137 -0.91 15.68 -1.17
CA GLY A 137 0.14 15.61 -0.17
C GLY A 137 -0.27 14.90 1.13
N ASP A 138 -1.53 14.60 1.35
CA ASP A 138 -1.97 13.79 2.49
C ASP A 138 -1.55 12.33 2.30
N LEU A 139 -1.03 11.74 3.38
CA LEU A 139 -0.65 10.34 3.45
C LEU A 139 -1.59 9.60 4.42
N ILE A 140 -2.40 8.70 3.89
CA ILE A 140 -3.22 7.80 4.71
C ILE A 140 -2.45 6.51 4.92
N ILE A 141 -2.30 6.09 6.19
CA ILE A 141 -1.66 4.82 6.55
C ILE A 141 -2.66 3.99 7.36
N TRP A 142 -2.79 2.71 7.02
CA TRP A 142 -3.70 1.79 7.70
C TRP A 142 -3.04 0.44 7.96
N ARG A 143 -3.60 -0.30 8.90
CA ARG A 143 -3.19 -1.69 9.16
C ARG A 143 -3.76 -2.61 8.08
N THR A 144 -2.99 -3.60 7.64
CA THR A 144 -3.42 -4.60 6.65
C THR A 144 -4.68 -5.37 7.06
N SER A 145 -5.00 -5.39 8.36
CA SER A 145 -6.23 -5.96 8.92
C SER A 145 -7.47 -5.05 8.83
N LEU A 146 -7.34 -3.86 8.24
CA LEU A 146 -8.46 -2.98 8.01
C LEU A 146 -9.07 -3.27 6.63
N PRO A 147 -10.37 -3.58 6.52
CA PRO A 147 -11.04 -3.64 5.23
C PRO A 147 -10.97 -2.29 4.56
N HIS A 148 -10.48 -2.27 3.33
CA HIS A 148 -10.25 -1.01 2.62
C HIS A 148 -10.43 -1.18 1.11
N GLY A 149 -10.46 -0.05 0.41
CA GLY A 149 -10.55 0.00 -1.04
C GLY A 149 -10.60 1.43 -1.56
N ALA A 150 -10.92 1.57 -2.82
CA ALA A 150 -11.33 2.83 -3.41
C ALA A 150 -12.85 2.88 -3.49
N SER A 151 -13.46 4.02 -3.26
CA SER A 151 -14.89 4.21 -3.51
C SER A 151 -15.17 4.42 -5.00
N LEU A 152 -16.43 4.30 -5.41
CA LEU A 152 -16.86 4.68 -6.74
C LEU A 152 -16.62 6.18 -6.95
N ASN A 153 -16.05 6.53 -8.10
CA ASN A 153 -15.87 7.93 -8.48
C ASN A 153 -17.08 8.43 -9.28
N THR A 154 -17.95 9.16 -8.61
CA THR A 154 -19.14 9.79 -9.23
C THR A 154 -18.93 11.27 -9.53
N SER A 155 -17.73 11.80 -9.36
CA SER A 155 -17.36 13.18 -9.68
C SER A 155 -16.97 13.31 -11.16
N ASP A 156 -16.59 14.50 -11.55
CA ASP A 156 -16.07 14.85 -12.89
C ASP A 156 -14.54 14.84 -12.97
N LYS A 157 -13.84 14.49 -11.88
CA LYS A 157 -12.38 14.54 -11.77
C LYS A 157 -11.79 13.18 -11.39
N PRO A 158 -10.64 12.80 -11.95
CA PRO A 158 -9.95 11.59 -11.50
C PRO A 158 -9.37 11.77 -10.09
N ARG A 159 -9.34 10.71 -9.30
CA ARG A 159 -8.44 10.60 -8.15
C ARG A 159 -7.10 10.07 -8.64
N VAL A 160 -6.00 10.70 -8.22
CA VAL A 160 -4.64 10.23 -8.52
C VAL A 160 -3.87 10.07 -7.23
N VAL A 161 -3.28 8.90 -7.03
CA VAL A 161 -2.54 8.54 -5.81
C VAL A 161 -1.30 7.72 -6.14
N GLN A 162 -0.38 7.63 -5.18
CA GLN A 162 0.71 6.67 -5.17
C GLN A 162 0.61 5.78 -3.94
N TYR A 163 0.72 4.47 -4.12
CA TYR A 163 0.86 3.55 -2.99
C TYR A 163 2.31 3.58 -2.49
N ILE A 164 2.46 3.77 -1.19
CA ILE A 164 3.77 3.79 -0.52
C ILE A 164 3.65 3.04 0.80
N THR A 165 4.43 1.98 0.93
CA THR A 165 4.54 1.22 2.17
C THR A 165 6.01 1.14 2.58
N MET A 166 6.28 1.25 3.88
CA MET A 166 7.61 1.01 4.41
C MET A 166 7.54 -0.01 5.54
N ASN A 167 8.50 -0.91 5.54
CA ASN A 167 8.62 -1.96 6.54
C ASN A 167 10.05 -1.97 7.12
N PRO A 168 10.26 -2.50 8.34
CA PRO A 168 11.59 -2.66 8.90
C PRO A 168 12.55 -3.34 7.93
N ALA A 169 13.70 -2.73 7.73
CA ALA A 169 14.73 -3.22 6.83
C ALA A 169 15.35 -4.51 7.37
N ASN A 170 15.59 -5.49 6.49
CA ASN A 170 16.34 -6.69 6.80
C ASN A 170 17.69 -6.66 6.10
N ASP A 171 18.60 -5.83 6.59
CA ASP A 171 19.94 -5.64 6.01
C ASP A 171 20.82 -6.91 6.03
N GLN A 172 20.44 -7.93 6.81
CA GLN A 172 21.10 -9.22 6.84
C GLN A 172 20.69 -10.14 5.69
N ASN A 173 19.54 -9.89 5.06
CA ASN A 173 19.09 -10.64 3.90
C ASN A 173 19.70 -10.05 2.61
N GLU A 174 20.92 -10.49 2.30
CA GLU A 174 21.67 -10.01 1.13
C GLU A 174 20.96 -10.31 -0.19
N ASP A 175 20.25 -11.40 -0.31
CA ASP A 175 19.55 -11.76 -1.55
C ASP A 175 18.33 -10.86 -1.76
N ALA A 176 17.54 -10.60 -0.73
CA ALA A 176 16.45 -9.63 -0.81
C ALA A 176 16.98 -8.23 -1.18
N ARG A 177 18.09 -7.82 -0.56
CA ARG A 177 18.73 -6.53 -0.85
C ARG A 177 19.21 -6.44 -2.31
N LYS A 178 19.88 -7.47 -2.80
CA LYS A 178 20.34 -7.54 -4.22
C LYS A 178 19.16 -7.49 -5.19
N ASN A 179 18.10 -8.25 -4.91
CA ASN A 179 16.90 -8.25 -5.75
C ASN A 179 16.25 -6.87 -5.81
N ARG A 180 16.13 -6.16 -4.68
CA ARG A 180 15.61 -4.80 -4.61
C ARG A 180 16.43 -3.83 -5.47
N VAL A 181 17.76 -3.88 -5.33
CA VAL A 181 18.68 -3.05 -6.13
C VAL A 181 18.56 -3.37 -7.61
N ASN A 182 18.43 -4.66 -7.97
CA ASN A 182 18.25 -5.08 -9.35
C ASN A 182 16.92 -4.54 -9.92
N TRP A 183 15.81 -4.67 -9.19
CA TRP A 183 14.52 -4.15 -9.63
C TRP A 183 14.55 -2.64 -9.92
N TRP A 184 15.20 -1.86 -9.07
CA TRP A 184 15.40 -0.44 -9.32
C TRP A 184 16.27 -0.17 -10.54
N ARG A 185 17.40 -0.87 -10.66
CA ARG A 185 18.35 -0.69 -11.77
C ARG A 185 17.75 -1.05 -13.12
N GLU A 186 17.05 -2.16 -13.16
CA GLU A 186 16.41 -2.68 -14.37
C GLU A 186 15.00 -2.12 -14.58
N ARG A 187 14.53 -1.26 -13.68
CA ARG A 187 13.21 -0.62 -13.71
C ARG A 187 12.03 -1.62 -13.75
N LEU A 188 12.19 -2.75 -13.10
CA LEU A 188 11.20 -3.81 -13.09
C LEU A 188 9.98 -3.46 -12.25
N ALA A 189 8.82 -3.93 -12.67
CA ALA A 189 7.60 -3.92 -11.89
C ALA A 189 7.69 -4.90 -10.72
N TRP A 190 7.08 -4.54 -9.61
CA TRP A 190 6.94 -5.45 -8.49
C TRP A 190 5.97 -6.60 -8.86
N GLY A 191 6.35 -7.81 -8.50
CA GLY A 191 5.48 -9.00 -8.68
C GLY A 191 5.45 -9.57 -10.10
N SER A 192 6.16 -8.98 -11.05
CA SER A 192 6.39 -9.63 -12.33
C SER A 192 7.44 -10.72 -12.14
N ALA A 193 7.01 -11.96 -11.90
CA ALA A 193 7.90 -13.13 -11.85
C ALA A 193 8.68 -13.31 -13.15
N GLU A 194 8.28 -12.64 -14.21
CA GLU A 194 8.83 -12.70 -15.57
C GLU A 194 9.49 -11.38 -16.00
N GLY A 195 9.64 -10.41 -15.08
CA GLY A 195 10.39 -9.18 -15.34
C GLY A 195 9.86 -8.37 -16.51
N GLU A 196 8.56 -8.01 -16.49
CA GLU A 196 8.08 -6.99 -17.42
C GLU A 196 8.87 -5.71 -17.22
N GLU A 197 9.80 -5.50 -18.10
CA GLU A 197 10.67 -4.35 -18.13
C GLU A 197 9.87 -3.12 -18.54
N HIS A 198 9.80 -2.13 -17.67
CA HIS A 198 9.26 -0.83 -18.05
C HIS A 198 10.33 -0.07 -18.85
N HIS A 199 10.30 -0.23 -20.16
CA HIS A 199 11.28 0.32 -21.11
C HIS A 199 11.32 1.86 -21.16
N HIS A 200 10.54 2.57 -20.37
CA HIS A 200 10.43 4.01 -20.45
C HIS A 200 11.15 4.72 -19.31
N GLY A 201 12.05 5.61 -19.67
CA GLY A 201 12.74 6.49 -18.74
C GLY A 201 14.14 6.01 -18.32
N GLN A 202 14.73 6.79 -17.43
CA GLN A 202 16.04 6.53 -16.84
C GLN A 202 15.89 5.91 -15.45
N VAL A 203 16.95 5.28 -14.96
CA VAL A 203 17.03 4.83 -13.57
C VAL A 203 16.90 6.06 -12.66
N ALA A 204 16.01 5.98 -11.68
CA ALA A 204 15.74 7.09 -10.79
C ALA A 204 16.97 7.45 -9.94
N GLU A 205 17.22 8.74 -9.78
CA GLU A 205 18.25 9.25 -8.89
C GLU A 205 17.78 9.14 -7.43
N LEU A 206 18.69 8.70 -6.57
CA LEU A 206 18.40 8.50 -5.16
C LEU A 206 19.28 9.40 -4.30
N ASP A 207 18.66 10.12 -3.38
CA ASP A 207 19.35 10.80 -2.31
C ASP A 207 19.91 9.80 -1.26
N PRO A 208 20.65 10.25 -0.22
CA PRO A 208 21.16 9.35 0.82
C PRO A 208 20.08 8.55 1.55
N LEU A 209 18.87 9.12 1.73
CA LEU A 209 17.73 8.39 2.33
C LEU A 209 17.18 7.36 1.37
N GLY A 210 16.93 7.73 0.10
CA GLY A 210 16.44 6.82 -0.93
C GLY A 210 17.33 5.61 -1.14
N ARG A 211 18.66 5.78 -1.09
CA ARG A 211 19.64 4.69 -1.17
C ARG A 211 19.48 3.67 -0.04
N LYS A 212 19.21 4.14 1.19
CA LYS A 212 18.93 3.27 2.34
C LYS A 212 17.55 2.62 2.24
N LEU A 213 16.53 3.39 1.85
CA LEU A 213 15.17 2.89 1.65
C LEU A 213 15.08 1.84 0.54
N LEU A 214 15.93 1.95 -0.48
CA LEU A 214 16.09 0.91 -1.50
C LEU A 214 16.80 -0.33 -0.95
N GLY A 215 17.77 -0.18 -0.07
CA GLY A 215 18.72 -1.21 0.35
C GLY A 215 20.02 -1.16 -0.46
N LEU A 216 20.28 -0.10 -1.21
CA LEU A 216 21.57 0.10 -1.90
C LEU A 216 22.68 0.36 -0.87
N ASP A 217 22.40 1.20 0.12
CA ASP A 217 23.23 1.40 1.30
C ASP A 217 22.57 0.73 2.52
N LYS A 218 23.37 0.10 3.39
CA LYS A 218 22.89 -0.44 4.66
C LYS A 218 22.62 0.67 5.66
N TRP A 219 21.64 0.44 6.55
CA TRP A 219 21.27 1.39 7.59
C TRP A 219 22.32 1.51 8.69
N SER A 220 22.97 0.43 9.02
CA SER A 220 24.07 0.43 9.99
C SER A 220 25.30 -0.17 9.38
N LYS A 221 26.45 0.49 9.63
CA LYS A 221 27.73 -0.18 9.61
C LYS A 221 27.90 -0.67 11.06
N ASP A 222 27.43 -1.87 11.36
CA ASP A 222 27.84 -2.55 12.58
C ASP A 222 29.14 -3.29 12.32
#